data_02a7c966fb2e54b31e2acb6f128feb38
#
_entry.id   02a7c966fb2e54b31e2acb6f128feb38
#
_cell.length_a   1.000
_cell.length_b   1.000
_cell.length_c   1.000
_cell.angle_alpha   90.00
_cell.angle_beta   90.00
_cell.angle_gamma   90.00
#
_symmetry.space_group_name_H-M   'P 1'
#
loop_
_entity.id
_entity.type
_entity.pdbx_description
1 polymer ?
#
loop_
_entity_poly.entity_id
_entity_poly.type
_entity_poly.pdbx_seq_one_letter_code
_entity_poly.pdbx_strand_id
1 'polypeptide(L)'
;MTELKPVSSLMASCLGAVILTVSSLSSAAQPAPVLDAMDVFDLEWASDPQVAPDGKSVIYVRRSFDVMSDAAKATLWQVAADGTDHRPLNSNSHRSTSPRWSPEGDRVAFVSSESGSSQIHVQWMDTGQTSVVSHLQQSPSDLTWSPDGQWLAFTMSVKASTQSIAKRRKAPEGAVWAKPPVTVTTTRYQYDGRGIVDPAYRHVFVIPADGGAARQLTSGDFNHYGRLSWSVDSSSIFFSADRSDDWELRSTEADIYSVSLANGALTQITNLPGAERSPAVSPNGKLLAISYEESRPLAFTPDRIATVDLSSNDVRILTEAVDGDARNILWRADGKALYFAFDERGERYINEVSLNKAVNRVAAGLGGTSVGRPYLSGGFHTAGGVIAFTKGGPDRPADIAVVQRRSPRVITALNDDLLDYRSLGEVHEIVYNSSFDGQEIQGWYITPPDFDPSKKYPLILEIHGGPHLAYGPHFSAELQLMAAAGYIVFYD
;
A
#
# COMPACT_ATOMS: atom_id res chain seq x y z
N MET A 1 70.54 53.81 45.89
CA MET A 1 70.17 55.15 46.31
C MET A 1 68.75 55.34 45.81
N THR A 2 67.73 55.47 46.47
CA THR A 2 67.30 55.91 47.77
C THR A 2 65.92 55.35 48.03
N GLU A 3 65.71 54.80 49.18
CA GLU A 3 64.40 54.39 49.73
C GLU A 3 63.35 55.46 49.73
N LEU A 4 62.08 55.08 49.77
CA LEU A 4 61.17 55.58 50.78
C LEU A 4 59.89 54.69 50.84
N LYS A 5 59.57 54.34 52.07
CA LYS A 5 58.50 53.50 52.58
C LYS A 5 57.20 54.34 52.81
N PRO A 6 56.16 53.74 53.37
CA PRO A 6 54.80 53.80 52.90
C PRO A 6 53.87 54.68 53.77
N VAL A 7 52.64 54.95 53.27
CA VAL A 7 51.58 55.42 54.16
C VAL A 7 50.27 54.63 53.89
N SER A 8 49.90 53.94 54.94
CA SER A 8 48.63 53.25 55.13
C SER A 8 47.45 54.26 55.23
N SER A 9 46.35 53.95 54.52
CA SER A 9 45.08 54.54 54.81
C SER A 9 43.97 53.47 54.71
N LEU A 10 43.41 53.16 55.86
CA LEU A 10 42.17 52.41 56.00
C LEU A 10 41.00 53.19 55.37
N MET A 11 40.28 52.57 54.45
CA MET A 11 38.89 52.92 54.12
C MET A 11 38.07 51.65 54.16
N ALA A 12 37.18 51.56 55.11
CA ALA A 12 36.11 50.59 55.18
C ALA A 12 35.07 50.89 54.12
N SER A 13 34.86 49.96 53.21
CA SER A 13 33.76 50.00 52.26
C SER A 13 32.77 48.91 52.55
N CYS A 14 31.56 49.33 52.94
CA CYS A 14 30.39 48.44 53.06
C CYS A 14 30.03 47.84 51.69
N LEU A 15 30.21 46.52 51.55
CA LEU A 15 29.63 45.77 50.43
C LEU A 15 28.14 45.48 50.72
N GLY A 16 27.25 46.26 50.09
CA GLY A 16 25.84 45.93 49.99
C GLY A 16 25.66 44.77 48.98
N ALA A 17 25.31 43.59 49.43
CA ALA A 17 24.93 42.50 48.59
C ALA A 17 23.54 42.76 48.01
N VAL A 18 23.48 43.13 46.72
CA VAL A 18 22.22 43.18 45.94
C VAL A 18 21.94 41.72 45.50
N ILE A 19 21.01 41.08 46.20
CA ILE A 19 20.43 39.78 45.78
C ILE A 19 19.50 40.08 44.63
N LEU A 20 19.95 39.88 43.35
CA LEU A 20 19.10 39.78 42.18
C LEU A 20 18.35 38.46 42.23
N THR A 21 17.11 38.47 42.73
CA THR A 21 16.18 37.36 42.51
C THR A 21 15.83 37.32 41.02
N VAL A 22 16.49 36.47 40.26
CA VAL A 22 16.04 36.09 38.92
C VAL A 22 14.79 35.24 39.09
N SER A 23 13.62 35.88 39.01
CA SER A 23 12.36 35.16 38.85
C SER A 23 12.43 34.50 37.50
N SER A 24 12.68 33.18 37.46
CA SER A 24 12.45 32.37 36.24
C SER A 24 10.95 32.41 35.97
N LEU A 25 10.53 33.31 35.10
CA LEU A 25 9.23 33.22 34.45
C LEU A 25 9.28 31.91 33.63
N SER A 26 8.72 30.86 34.23
CA SER A 26 8.34 29.66 33.49
C SER A 26 7.30 30.14 32.47
N SER A 27 7.71 30.42 31.27
CA SER A 27 6.77 30.60 30.15
C SER A 27 6.07 29.25 30.00
N ALA A 28 4.84 29.18 30.46
CA ALA A 28 3.99 28.05 30.08
C ALA A 28 3.98 28.01 28.53
N ALA A 29 4.55 26.97 27.95
CA ALA A 29 4.51 26.78 26.51
C ALA A 29 3.02 26.84 26.08
N GLN A 30 2.71 27.70 25.12
CA GLN A 30 1.37 27.71 24.57
C GLN A 30 1.09 26.31 23.98
N PRO A 31 -0.12 25.77 24.20
CA PRO A 31 -0.48 24.49 23.60
C PRO A 31 -0.27 24.56 22.09
N ALA A 32 0.21 23.46 21.49
CA ALA A 32 0.36 23.38 20.04
C ALA A 32 -1.00 23.62 19.36
N PRO A 33 -1.05 24.31 18.22
CA PRO A 33 -2.30 24.49 17.48
C PRO A 33 -2.89 23.12 17.10
N VAL A 34 -4.20 23.04 16.97
CA VAL A 34 -4.88 21.84 16.50
C VAL A 34 -4.64 21.67 15.00
N LEU A 35 -4.84 20.44 14.49
CA LEU A 35 -4.81 20.15 13.06
C LEU A 35 -5.88 20.97 12.32
N ASP A 36 -5.54 21.61 11.21
CA ASP A 36 -6.48 22.31 10.36
C ASP A 36 -6.57 21.73 8.94
N ALA A 37 -7.56 22.19 8.16
CA ALA A 37 -7.82 21.63 6.83
C ALA A 37 -6.65 21.82 5.83
N MET A 38 -5.81 22.86 6.01
CA MET A 38 -4.66 23.08 5.13
C MET A 38 -3.50 22.15 5.46
N ASP A 39 -3.37 21.71 6.70
CA ASP A 39 -2.35 20.75 7.12
C ASP A 39 -2.48 19.41 6.36
N VAL A 40 -3.67 19.08 5.84
CA VAL A 40 -3.88 17.87 5.04
C VAL A 40 -2.98 17.82 3.81
N PHE A 41 -2.65 18.98 3.21
CA PHE A 41 -1.77 19.06 2.05
C PHE A 41 -0.29 18.79 2.39
N ASP A 42 0.08 18.95 3.67
CA ASP A 42 1.44 18.72 4.16
C ASP A 42 1.61 17.28 4.69
N LEU A 43 0.51 16.50 4.80
CA LEU A 43 0.59 15.10 5.20
C LEU A 43 1.29 14.24 4.15
N GLU A 44 2.16 13.35 4.64
CA GLU A 44 2.90 12.40 3.83
C GLU A 44 2.74 10.97 4.35
N TRP A 45 2.82 10.00 3.45
CA TRP A 45 2.80 8.60 3.86
C TRP A 45 3.58 7.69 2.91
N ALA A 46 4.16 6.65 3.47
CA ALA A 46 4.83 5.61 2.72
C ALA A 46 3.84 4.57 2.19
N SER A 47 4.11 4.04 1.00
CA SER A 47 3.37 2.91 0.42
C SER A 47 4.27 2.07 -0.48
N ASP A 48 3.88 0.83 -0.79
CA ASP A 48 4.58 -0.12 -1.69
C ASP A 48 6.08 -0.25 -1.39
N PRO A 49 6.49 -0.63 -0.16
CA PRO A 49 7.89 -0.83 0.18
C PRO A 49 8.46 -2.03 -0.57
N GLN A 50 9.71 -1.89 -1.09
CA GLN A 50 10.42 -2.92 -1.82
C GLN A 50 11.84 -3.03 -1.28
N VAL A 51 12.15 -4.15 -0.63
CA VAL A 51 13.50 -4.43 -0.12
C VAL A 51 14.39 -4.84 -1.28
N ALA A 52 15.59 -4.30 -1.36
CA ALA A 52 16.61 -4.72 -2.32
C ALA A 52 16.98 -6.21 -2.12
N PRO A 53 17.39 -6.94 -3.17
CA PRO A 53 17.75 -8.36 -3.06
C PRO A 53 18.80 -8.66 -2.02
N ASP A 54 19.73 -7.75 -1.76
CA ASP A 54 20.78 -7.87 -0.74
C ASP A 54 20.33 -7.49 0.69
N GLY A 55 19.08 -7.00 0.85
CA GLY A 55 18.50 -6.60 2.13
C GLY A 55 19.03 -5.28 2.72
N LYS A 56 19.85 -4.51 1.98
CA LYS A 56 20.51 -3.32 2.54
C LYS A 56 19.71 -2.03 2.39
N SER A 57 18.80 -1.97 1.44
CA SER A 57 17.99 -0.77 1.20
C SER A 57 16.53 -1.11 0.90
N VAL A 58 15.67 -0.11 1.10
CA VAL A 58 14.25 -0.16 0.80
C VAL A 58 13.92 0.99 -0.13
N ILE A 59 13.30 0.71 -1.26
CA ILE A 59 12.63 1.70 -2.10
C ILE A 59 11.15 1.67 -1.76
N TYR A 60 10.53 2.83 -1.68
CA TYR A 60 9.11 2.95 -1.42
C TYR A 60 8.50 4.12 -2.18
N VAL A 61 7.19 4.16 -2.27
CA VAL A 61 6.45 5.30 -2.81
C VAL A 61 6.11 6.24 -1.66
N ARG A 62 6.70 7.44 -1.64
CA ARG A 62 6.27 8.55 -0.78
C ARG A 62 5.12 9.26 -1.44
N ARG A 63 4.01 9.36 -0.73
CA ARG A 63 2.79 10.01 -1.17
C ARG A 63 2.58 11.30 -0.39
N SER A 64 1.99 12.29 -1.04
CA SER A 64 1.58 13.57 -0.47
C SER A 64 0.46 14.16 -1.30
N PHE A 65 0.00 15.35 -0.95
CA PHE A 65 -0.94 16.10 -1.75
C PHE A 65 -0.28 17.35 -2.35
N ASP A 66 -0.86 17.86 -3.42
CA ASP A 66 -0.44 19.10 -4.05
C ASP A 66 -1.55 20.16 -3.91
N VAL A 67 -1.33 21.16 -3.07
CA VAL A 67 -2.26 22.24 -2.82
C VAL A 67 -2.60 23.04 -4.08
N MET A 68 -1.68 23.12 -5.06
CA MET A 68 -1.89 23.90 -6.29
C MET A 68 -2.80 23.21 -7.30
N SER A 69 -2.85 21.90 -7.28
CA SER A 69 -3.66 21.08 -8.23
C SER A 69 -4.75 20.27 -7.55
N ASP A 70 -4.84 20.30 -6.20
CA ASP A 70 -5.73 19.48 -5.38
C ASP A 70 -5.66 17.99 -5.78
N ALA A 71 -4.44 17.48 -5.91
CA ALA A 71 -4.20 16.14 -6.41
C ALA A 71 -3.14 15.39 -5.58
N ALA A 72 -3.27 14.08 -5.53
CA ALA A 72 -2.29 13.23 -4.87
C ALA A 72 -1.01 13.10 -5.70
N LYS A 73 0.14 13.33 -5.06
CA LYS A 73 1.50 13.06 -5.58
C LYS A 73 1.99 11.67 -5.16
N ALA A 74 2.90 11.11 -5.94
CA ALA A 74 3.58 9.87 -5.62
C ALA A 74 4.97 9.89 -6.24
N THR A 75 6.00 9.75 -5.42
CA THR A 75 7.41 9.81 -5.81
C THR A 75 8.18 8.64 -5.22
N LEU A 76 9.26 8.23 -5.86
CA LEU A 76 10.08 7.13 -5.36
C LEU A 76 11.18 7.66 -4.43
N TRP A 77 11.29 7.02 -3.28
CA TRP A 77 12.31 7.32 -2.27
C TRP A 77 13.06 6.04 -1.91
N GLN A 78 14.29 6.22 -1.49
CA GLN A 78 15.13 5.15 -0.98
C GLN A 78 15.56 5.48 0.44
N VAL A 79 15.67 4.45 1.27
CA VAL A 79 16.25 4.51 2.61
C VAL A 79 17.06 3.24 2.84
N ALA A 80 18.21 3.35 3.49
CA ALA A 80 18.97 2.17 3.91
C ALA A 80 18.21 1.43 5.02
N ALA A 81 18.35 0.10 5.09
CA ALA A 81 17.66 -0.72 6.09
C ALA A 81 18.06 -0.38 7.54
N ASP A 82 19.15 0.38 7.76
CA ASP A 82 19.53 0.94 9.04
C ASP A 82 18.95 2.34 9.33
N GLY A 83 18.17 2.92 8.39
CA GLY A 83 17.55 4.24 8.49
C GLY A 83 18.42 5.39 7.98
N THR A 84 19.62 5.12 7.49
CA THR A 84 20.48 6.12 6.85
C THR A 84 20.16 6.27 5.36
N ASP A 85 20.81 7.20 4.65
CA ASP A 85 20.69 7.46 3.21
C ASP A 85 19.23 7.60 2.74
N HIS A 86 18.40 8.32 3.52
CA HIS A 86 17.02 8.61 3.16
C HIS A 86 16.97 9.76 2.14
N ARG A 87 16.62 9.44 0.90
CA ARG A 87 16.67 10.39 -0.21
C ARG A 87 15.67 10.06 -1.33
N PRO A 88 15.27 11.07 -2.14
CA PRO A 88 14.48 10.80 -3.34
C PRO A 88 15.29 9.98 -4.35
N LEU A 89 14.63 9.05 -5.02
CA LEU A 89 15.20 8.26 -6.11
C LEU A 89 14.99 8.93 -7.46
N ASN A 90 13.87 9.64 -7.63
CA ASN A 90 13.56 10.39 -8.85
C ASN A 90 13.05 11.80 -8.53
N SER A 91 12.88 12.63 -9.58
CA SER A 91 12.34 13.99 -9.41
C SER A 91 10.87 13.97 -8.98
N ASN A 92 10.47 14.96 -8.20
CA ASN A 92 9.09 15.10 -7.70
C ASN A 92 8.11 15.70 -8.72
N SER A 93 8.53 15.89 -9.98
CA SER A 93 7.73 16.58 -11.01
C SER A 93 6.61 15.72 -11.61
N HIS A 94 6.75 14.38 -11.53
CA HIS A 94 5.81 13.45 -12.13
C HIS A 94 5.45 12.31 -11.18
N ARG A 95 4.24 11.78 -11.34
CA ARG A 95 3.79 10.63 -10.56
C ARG A 95 4.60 9.40 -10.93
N SER A 96 5.21 8.75 -9.93
CA SER A 96 5.95 7.49 -10.06
C SER A 96 5.48 6.49 -9.01
N THR A 97 5.20 5.26 -9.43
CA THR A 97 4.60 4.20 -8.59
C THR A 97 5.11 2.81 -8.98
N SER A 98 4.79 1.82 -8.18
CA SER A 98 5.07 0.40 -8.45
C SER A 98 6.55 0.09 -8.68
N PRO A 99 7.47 0.55 -7.80
CA PRO A 99 8.89 0.20 -7.93
C PRO A 99 9.10 -1.30 -7.78
N ARG A 100 9.97 -1.88 -8.61
CA ARG A 100 10.35 -3.30 -8.55
C ARG A 100 11.83 -3.44 -8.81
N TRP A 101 12.56 -4.02 -7.88
CA TRP A 101 13.96 -4.34 -8.04
C TRP A 101 14.16 -5.43 -9.10
N SER A 102 15.19 -5.29 -9.91
CA SER A 102 15.69 -6.40 -10.70
C SER A 102 16.22 -7.52 -9.80
N PRO A 103 16.28 -8.78 -10.24
CA PRO A 103 16.80 -9.89 -9.44
C PRO A 103 18.22 -9.67 -8.92
N GLU A 104 19.06 -9.02 -9.72
CA GLU A 104 20.45 -8.68 -9.36
C GLU A 104 20.56 -7.43 -8.46
N GLY A 105 19.49 -6.63 -8.34
CA GLY A 105 19.49 -5.40 -7.54
C GLY A 105 20.23 -4.22 -8.18
N ASP A 106 20.59 -4.34 -9.46
CA ASP A 106 21.31 -3.31 -10.23
C ASP A 106 20.36 -2.30 -10.88
N ARG A 107 19.07 -2.64 -11.04
CA ARG A 107 18.04 -1.82 -11.68
C ARG A 107 16.75 -1.80 -10.87
N VAL A 108 15.97 -0.74 -11.09
CA VAL A 108 14.59 -0.61 -10.58
C VAL A 108 13.66 -0.28 -11.74
N ALA A 109 12.65 -1.12 -11.98
CA ALA A 109 11.56 -0.80 -12.86
C ALA A 109 10.43 -0.13 -12.09
N PHE A 110 9.76 0.84 -12.70
CA PHE A 110 8.63 1.54 -12.10
C PHE A 110 7.71 2.12 -13.17
N VAL A 111 6.52 2.53 -12.77
CA VAL A 111 5.54 3.19 -13.65
C VAL A 111 5.60 4.69 -13.39
N SER A 112 5.84 5.49 -14.44
CA SER A 112 5.87 6.95 -14.35
C SER A 112 5.02 7.62 -15.43
N SER A 113 4.46 8.79 -15.10
CA SER A 113 3.73 9.64 -16.05
C SER A 113 4.60 10.73 -16.69
N GLU A 114 5.91 10.68 -16.53
CA GLU A 114 6.87 11.68 -17.03
C GLU A 114 6.78 11.88 -18.56
N SER A 115 6.46 10.82 -19.29
CA SER A 115 6.29 10.85 -20.74
C SER A 115 4.92 11.38 -21.23
N GLY A 116 4.12 12.01 -20.34
CA GLY A 116 2.77 12.48 -20.64
C GLY A 116 1.68 11.41 -20.50
N SER A 117 2.06 10.13 -20.45
CA SER A 117 1.18 8.99 -20.13
C SER A 117 1.95 7.99 -19.26
N SER A 118 1.23 7.10 -18.58
CA SER A 118 1.86 6.08 -17.73
C SER A 118 2.67 5.09 -18.57
N GLN A 119 4.00 5.09 -18.36
CA GLN A 119 4.94 4.21 -19.04
C GLN A 119 5.80 3.45 -18.03
N ILE A 120 6.41 2.36 -18.46
CA ILE A 120 7.41 1.62 -17.69
C ILE A 120 8.76 2.30 -17.90
N HIS A 121 9.40 2.66 -16.81
CA HIS A 121 10.74 3.22 -16.74
C HIS A 121 11.65 2.23 -16.04
N VAL A 122 12.92 2.20 -16.42
CA VAL A 122 13.97 1.45 -15.72
C VAL A 122 15.09 2.42 -15.35
N GLN A 123 15.48 2.39 -14.07
CA GLN A 123 16.60 3.15 -13.54
C GLN A 123 17.75 2.20 -13.18
N TRP A 124 18.96 2.51 -13.66
CA TRP A 124 20.22 1.86 -13.28
C TRP A 124 20.73 2.47 -11.98
N MET A 125 20.97 1.63 -10.98
CA MET A 125 21.25 2.08 -9.62
C MET A 125 22.68 2.59 -9.43
N ASP A 126 23.61 2.17 -10.25
CA ASP A 126 25.02 2.59 -10.22
C ASP A 126 25.22 4.00 -10.81
N THR A 127 24.51 4.31 -11.90
CA THR A 127 24.62 5.59 -12.61
C THR A 127 23.50 6.58 -12.27
N GLY A 128 22.37 6.09 -11.74
CA GLY A 128 21.14 6.87 -11.56
C GLY A 128 20.44 7.22 -12.88
N GLN A 129 20.91 6.73 -14.04
CA GLN A 129 20.25 6.98 -15.31
C GLN A 129 18.89 6.28 -15.36
N THR A 130 17.92 6.93 -15.99
CA THR A 130 16.58 6.39 -16.20
C THR A 130 16.23 6.40 -17.66
N SER A 131 15.64 5.30 -18.16
CA SER A 131 15.12 5.19 -19.52
C SER A 131 13.66 4.76 -19.52
N VAL A 132 12.90 5.28 -20.48
CA VAL A 132 11.55 4.80 -20.81
C VAL A 132 11.71 3.55 -21.66
N VAL A 133 11.24 2.40 -21.17
CA VAL A 133 11.37 1.11 -21.86
C VAL A 133 10.09 0.68 -22.59
N SER A 134 9.01 1.45 -22.46
CA SER A 134 7.71 1.13 -23.06
C SER A 134 7.08 2.30 -23.80
N HIS A 135 6.15 1.98 -24.72
CA HIS A 135 5.27 2.92 -25.42
C HIS A 135 3.85 2.35 -25.45
N LEU A 136 3.20 2.37 -24.27
CA LEU A 136 1.90 1.74 -24.05
C LEU A 136 0.76 2.73 -24.29
N GLN A 137 -0.37 2.21 -24.77
CA GLN A 137 -1.59 3.01 -24.99
C GLN A 137 -2.45 3.16 -23.73
N GLN A 138 -2.28 2.28 -22.75
CA GLN A 138 -2.99 2.28 -21.46
C GLN A 138 -1.98 2.08 -20.33
N SER A 139 -2.36 2.47 -19.12
CA SER A 139 -1.51 2.32 -17.94
C SER A 139 -1.22 0.85 -17.62
N PRO A 140 0.06 0.46 -17.45
CA PRO A 140 0.42 -0.87 -16.98
C PRO A 140 0.14 -1.01 -15.47
N SER A 141 -0.11 -2.26 -15.04
CA SER A 141 -0.28 -2.67 -13.65
C SER A 141 0.47 -3.98 -13.40
N ASP A 142 0.57 -4.41 -12.14
CA ASP A 142 1.14 -5.71 -11.74
C ASP A 142 2.55 -5.98 -12.29
N LEU A 143 3.38 -4.93 -12.35
CA LEU A 143 4.73 -4.99 -12.89
C LEU A 143 5.62 -5.96 -12.10
N THR A 144 6.34 -6.86 -12.80
CA THR A 144 7.27 -7.80 -12.18
C THR A 144 8.39 -8.19 -13.16
N TRP A 145 9.61 -8.39 -12.62
CA TRP A 145 10.76 -8.88 -13.37
C TRP A 145 10.71 -10.39 -13.55
N SER A 146 11.21 -10.87 -14.67
CA SER A 146 11.57 -12.28 -14.81
C SER A 146 12.79 -12.62 -13.93
N PRO A 147 12.92 -13.86 -13.40
CA PRO A 147 14.06 -14.28 -12.60
C PRO A 147 15.43 -14.10 -13.26
N ASP A 148 15.51 -14.18 -14.59
CA ASP A 148 16.73 -13.95 -15.37
C ASP A 148 17.03 -12.46 -15.65
N GLY A 149 16.13 -11.55 -15.20
CA GLY A 149 16.29 -10.10 -15.39
C GLY A 149 16.16 -9.61 -16.84
N GLN A 150 15.73 -10.46 -17.79
CA GLN A 150 15.64 -10.10 -19.21
C GLN A 150 14.28 -9.51 -19.59
N TRP A 151 13.23 -9.79 -18.83
CA TRP A 151 11.86 -9.41 -19.14
C TRP A 151 11.16 -8.70 -18.00
N LEU A 152 10.23 -7.84 -18.37
CA LEU A 152 9.22 -7.27 -17.48
C LEU A 152 7.85 -7.79 -17.90
N ALA A 153 7.11 -8.42 -16.99
CA ALA A 153 5.71 -8.76 -17.18
C ALA A 153 4.82 -7.73 -16.50
N PHE A 154 3.67 -7.46 -17.08
CA PHE A 154 2.66 -6.55 -16.54
C PHE A 154 1.28 -6.89 -17.09
N THR A 155 0.24 -6.34 -16.47
CA THR A 155 -1.11 -6.37 -17.02
C THR A 155 -1.48 -5.01 -17.60
N MET A 156 -2.31 -5.03 -18.64
CA MET A 156 -2.84 -3.81 -19.26
C MET A 156 -4.25 -4.08 -19.81
N SER A 157 -5.15 -3.10 -19.68
CA SER A 157 -6.49 -3.18 -20.26
C SER A 157 -6.45 -2.96 -21.75
N VAL A 158 -7.11 -3.85 -22.50
CA VAL A 158 -7.31 -3.75 -23.95
C VAL A 158 -8.79 -3.54 -24.22
N LYS A 159 -9.14 -2.50 -24.98
CA LYS A 159 -10.53 -2.22 -25.33
C LYS A 159 -11.10 -3.39 -26.15
N ALA A 160 -12.30 -3.81 -25.78
CA ALA A 160 -13.03 -4.81 -26.52
C ALA A 160 -13.45 -4.26 -27.90
N SER A 161 -13.51 -5.14 -28.88
CA SER A 161 -14.08 -4.83 -30.19
C SER A 161 -15.60 -4.74 -30.06
N THR A 162 -16.15 -3.54 -29.92
CA THR A 162 -17.60 -3.34 -29.92
C THR A 162 -18.11 -3.27 -31.36
N GLN A 163 -19.02 -4.16 -31.73
CA GLN A 163 -19.73 -4.05 -33.01
C GLN A 163 -20.69 -2.87 -32.93
N SER A 164 -20.47 -1.85 -33.76
CA SER A 164 -21.41 -0.76 -33.90
C SER A 164 -22.64 -1.27 -34.65
N ILE A 165 -23.83 -1.12 -34.08
CA ILE A 165 -25.13 -1.49 -34.69
C ILE A 165 -25.36 -0.71 -36.01
N ALA A 166 -24.77 0.51 -36.12
CA ALA A 166 -24.85 1.32 -37.33
C ALA A 166 -23.59 2.17 -37.50
N LYS A 167 -23.16 2.35 -38.75
CA LYS A 167 -22.09 3.31 -39.05
C LYS A 167 -22.60 4.74 -38.82
N ARG A 168 -22.00 5.42 -37.84
CA ARG A 168 -22.30 6.83 -37.57
C ARG A 168 -21.77 7.72 -38.69
N ARG A 169 -22.61 8.62 -39.17
CA ARG A 169 -22.14 9.67 -40.09
C ARG A 169 -21.21 10.62 -39.34
N LYS A 170 -20.18 11.10 -40.02
CA LYS A 170 -19.31 12.14 -39.48
C LYS A 170 -20.07 13.46 -39.46
N ALA A 171 -20.00 14.19 -38.33
CA ALA A 171 -20.59 15.52 -38.23
C ALA A 171 -19.95 16.47 -39.27
N PRO A 172 -20.68 17.35 -39.92
CA PRO A 172 -20.12 18.44 -40.70
C PRO A 172 -19.18 19.30 -39.86
N GLU A 173 -18.25 19.94 -40.51
CA GLU A 173 -17.32 20.85 -39.84
C GLU A 173 -18.07 21.98 -39.10
N GLY A 174 -17.71 22.22 -37.84
CA GLY A 174 -18.40 23.21 -36.96
C GLY A 174 -19.73 22.74 -36.36
N ALA A 175 -20.23 21.56 -36.69
CA ALA A 175 -21.48 21.05 -36.11
C ALA A 175 -21.24 20.38 -34.74
N VAL A 176 -22.04 20.76 -33.75
CA VAL A 176 -22.06 20.15 -32.41
C VAL A 176 -23.24 19.17 -32.33
N TRP A 177 -22.95 17.90 -32.49
CA TRP A 177 -23.97 16.83 -32.35
C TRP A 177 -24.07 16.35 -30.93
N ALA A 178 -25.26 15.87 -30.53
CA ALA A 178 -25.45 15.16 -29.28
C ALA A 178 -24.52 13.97 -29.17
N LYS A 179 -24.11 13.64 -27.92
CA LYS A 179 -23.35 12.40 -27.63
C LYS A 179 -24.13 11.19 -28.15
N PRO A 180 -23.47 10.18 -28.72
CA PRO A 180 -24.12 8.96 -29.13
C PRO A 180 -24.77 8.27 -27.92
N PRO A 181 -25.87 7.48 -28.15
CA PRO A 181 -26.37 6.61 -27.11
C PRO A 181 -25.29 5.60 -26.71
N VAL A 182 -25.26 5.30 -25.42
CA VAL A 182 -24.40 4.24 -24.88
C VAL A 182 -25.09 2.91 -25.09
N THR A 183 -24.42 1.96 -25.72
CA THR A 183 -24.90 0.58 -25.86
C THR A 183 -24.19 -0.28 -24.83
N VAL A 184 -24.95 -0.85 -23.90
CA VAL A 184 -24.46 -1.77 -22.89
C VAL A 184 -24.63 -3.19 -23.40
N THR A 185 -23.53 -3.94 -23.46
CA THR A 185 -23.49 -5.35 -23.94
C THR A 185 -22.88 -6.30 -22.90
N THR A 186 -22.43 -5.77 -21.74
CA THR A 186 -21.81 -6.52 -20.67
C THR A 186 -22.57 -6.27 -19.36
N THR A 187 -22.58 -7.22 -18.44
CA THR A 187 -23.23 -7.07 -17.12
C THR A 187 -22.50 -6.06 -16.23
N ARG A 188 -21.17 -5.98 -16.36
CA ARG A 188 -20.30 -5.06 -15.58
C ARG A 188 -19.98 -3.80 -16.37
N TYR A 189 -20.99 -2.96 -16.60
CA TYR A 189 -20.87 -1.74 -17.41
C TYR A 189 -20.68 -0.45 -16.60
N GLN A 190 -20.84 -0.52 -15.27
CA GLN A 190 -20.77 0.64 -14.39
C GLN A 190 -19.99 0.32 -13.12
N TYR A 191 -19.18 1.25 -12.66
CA TYR A 191 -18.44 1.17 -11.42
C TYR A 191 -18.55 2.47 -10.63
N ASP A 192 -18.55 2.37 -9.31
CA ASP A 192 -18.51 3.53 -8.41
C ASP A 192 -17.29 4.39 -8.69
N GLY A 193 -17.47 5.71 -8.67
CA GLY A 193 -16.44 6.70 -8.97
C GLY A 193 -15.98 6.78 -10.43
N ARG A 194 -16.37 5.80 -11.29
CA ARG A 194 -16.02 5.79 -12.73
C ARG A 194 -17.23 6.00 -13.65
N GLY A 195 -18.45 5.75 -13.15
CA GLY A 195 -19.66 5.75 -13.98
C GLY A 195 -19.67 4.62 -15.01
N ILE A 196 -20.30 4.87 -16.17
CA ILE A 196 -20.35 3.92 -17.28
C ILE A 196 -18.98 3.82 -17.93
N VAL A 197 -18.48 2.60 -18.10
CA VAL A 197 -17.17 2.31 -18.68
C VAL A 197 -17.29 1.60 -20.04
N ASP A 198 -16.37 1.88 -20.95
CA ASP A 198 -16.25 1.12 -22.19
C ASP A 198 -15.79 -0.32 -21.88
N PRO A 199 -16.34 -1.33 -22.56
CA PRO A 199 -15.86 -2.70 -22.42
C PRO A 199 -14.37 -2.80 -22.70
N ALA A 200 -13.62 -3.36 -21.74
CA ALA A 200 -12.20 -3.60 -21.85
C ALA A 200 -11.81 -4.80 -20.98
N TYR A 201 -10.86 -5.57 -21.45
CA TYR A 201 -10.36 -6.75 -20.75
C TYR A 201 -8.89 -6.62 -20.41
N ARG A 202 -8.53 -7.03 -19.21
CA ARG A 202 -7.15 -6.98 -18.75
C ARG A 202 -6.38 -8.21 -19.23
N HIS A 203 -5.24 -7.98 -19.87
CA HIS A 203 -4.39 -9.02 -20.41
C HIS A 203 -2.98 -8.96 -19.86
N VAL A 204 -2.28 -10.11 -19.90
CA VAL A 204 -0.86 -10.24 -19.54
C VAL A 204 0.00 -9.89 -20.75
N PHE A 205 0.99 -9.04 -20.49
CA PHE A 205 1.97 -8.57 -21.45
C PHE A 205 3.39 -8.81 -20.93
N VAL A 206 4.34 -8.87 -21.86
CA VAL A 206 5.77 -8.83 -21.56
C VAL A 206 6.48 -7.83 -22.47
N ILE A 207 7.57 -7.27 -21.96
CA ILE A 207 8.47 -6.39 -22.71
C ILE A 207 9.92 -6.73 -22.33
N PRO A 208 10.90 -6.67 -23.25
CA PRO A 208 12.30 -6.78 -22.88
C PRO A 208 12.69 -5.71 -21.85
N ALA A 209 13.49 -6.05 -20.87
CA ALA A 209 13.88 -5.14 -19.79
C ALA A 209 14.66 -3.92 -20.27
N ASP A 210 15.36 -4.05 -21.41
CA ASP A 210 16.13 -2.98 -22.04
C ASP A 210 15.29 -2.16 -23.06
N GLY A 211 13.98 -2.43 -23.13
CA GLY A 211 13.05 -1.75 -24.02
C GLY A 211 12.76 -2.52 -25.31
N GLY A 212 11.71 -2.09 -25.98
CA GLY A 212 11.26 -2.72 -27.22
C GLY A 212 9.73 -2.73 -27.36
N ALA A 213 9.23 -3.65 -28.19
CA ALA A 213 7.80 -3.82 -28.38
C ALA A 213 7.19 -4.70 -27.27
N ALA A 214 6.15 -4.20 -26.61
CA ALA A 214 5.36 -5.01 -25.69
C ALA A 214 4.59 -6.09 -26.46
N ARG A 215 4.63 -7.32 -25.96
CA ARG A 215 3.94 -8.48 -26.55
C ARG A 215 2.83 -8.92 -25.62
N GLN A 216 1.61 -8.96 -26.14
CA GLN A 216 0.45 -9.53 -25.46
C GLN A 216 0.55 -11.05 -25.45
N LEU A 217 0.40 -11.67 -24.29
CA LEU A 217 0.46 -13.13 -24.11
C LEU A 217 -0.91 -13.78 -24.01
N THR A 218 -1.90 -13.08 -23.45
CA THR A 218 -3.26 -13.59 -23.25
C THR A 218 -4.26 -12.82 -24.12
N SER A 219 -5.37 -13.45 -24.49
CA SER A 219 -6.41 -12.86 -25.34
C SER A 219 -7.81 -13.39 -24.98
N GLY A 220 -8.83 -12.86 -25.67
CA GLY A 220 -10.24 -13.18 -25.44
C GLY A 220 -10.92 -12.17 -24.52
N ASP A 221 -12.23 -12.33 -24.35
CA ASP A 221 -13.09 -11.44 -23.59
C ASP A 221 -13.09 -11.82 -22.10
N PHE A 222 -11.86 -11.97 -21.52
CA PHE A 222 -11.63 -12.37 -20.14
C PHE A 222 -10.68 -11.41 -19.46
N ASN A 223 -10.86 -11.23 -18.15
CA ASN A 223 -9.93 -10.49 -17.33
C ASN A 223 -8.90 -11.42 -16.70
N HIS A 224 -7.63 -11.03 -16.79
CA HIS A 224 -6.51 -11.72 -16.18
C HIS A 224 -6.03 -10.85 -15.01
N TYR A 225 -6.10 -11.39 -13.81
CA TYR A 225 -5.99 -10.60 -12.58
C TYR A 225 -4.72 -10.88 -11.80
N GLY A 226 -4.50 -9.93 -10.88
CA GLY A 226 -3.72 -10.09 -9.69
C GLY A 226 -2.23 -10.07 -9.97
N ARG A 227 -1.55 -10.44 -8.91
CA ARG A 227 -0.10 -10.52 -8.91
C ARG A 227 0.36 -11.56 -9.92
N LEU A 228 1.20 -11.13 -10.86
CA LEU A 228 1.88 -12.03 -11.77
C LEU A 228 3.05 -12.72 -11.05
N SER A 229 3.27 -14.00 -11.32
CA SER A 229 4.40 -14.76 -10.79
C SER A 229 5.10 -15.53 -11.90
N TRP A 230 6.40 -15.33 -12.05
CA TRP A 230 7.21 -16.07 -13.02
C TRP A 230 7.55 -17.48 -12.53
N SER A 231 7.68 -18.44 -13.43
CA SER A 231 8.41 -19.67 -13.18
C SER A 231 9.90 -19.37 -12.95
N VAL A 232 10.57 -20.19 -12.14
CA VAL A 232 11.98 -19.96 -11.77
C VAL A 232 12.93 -19.95 -12.99
N ASP A 233 12.57 -20.66 -14.05
CA ASP A 233 13.31 -20.71 -15.33
C ASP A 233 12.92 -19.58 -16.31
N SER A 234 12.10 -18.63 -15.89
CA SER A 234 11.60 -17.52 -16.71
C SER A 234 10.79 -17.92 -17.95
N SER A 235 10.35 -19.18 -18.06
CA SER A 235 9.66 -19.70 -19.25
C SER A 235 8.16 -19.44 -19.26
N SER A 236 7.54 -19.18 -18.11
CA SER A 236 6.09 -19.05 -17.94
C SER A 236 5.70 -18.03 -16.88
N ILE A 237 4.49 -17.49 -16.99
CA ILE A 237 3.91 -16.53 -16.05
C ILE A 237 2.60 -17.12 -15.52
N PHE A 238 2.44 -17.14 -14.19
CA PHE A 238 1.22 -17.54 -13.50
C PHE A 238 0.37 -16.30 -13.18
N PHE A 239 -0.94 -16.43 -13.30
CA PHE A 239 -1.93 -15.38 -13.04
C PHE A 239 -3.30 -16.00 -12.71
N SER A 240 -4.25 -15.18 -12.26
CA SER A 240 -5.64 -15.61 -11.97
C SER A 240 -6.57 -15.15 -13.07
N ALA A 241 -7.54 -15.98 -13.44
CA ALA A 241 -8.62 -15.61 -14.35
C ALA A 241 -9.85 -16.51 -14.15
N ASP A 242 -11.04 -15.97 -14.35
CA ASP A 242 -12.22 -16.77 -14.67
C ASP A 242 -12.36 -16.78 -16.20
N ARG A 243 -12.27 -17.95 -16.80
CA ARG A 243 -12.36 -18.17 -18.25
C ARG A 243 -13.56 -19.06 -18.63
N SER A 244 -14.55 -19.19 -17.74
CA SER A 244 -15.81 -19.85 -18.03
C SER A 244 -16.67 -19.03 -18.98
N ASP A 245 -17.62 -19.67 -19.67
CA ASP A 245 -18.53 -18.98 -20.59
C ASP A 245 -19.46 -18.01 -19.88
N ASP A 246 -19.73 -18.23 -18.59
CA ASP A 246 -20.62 -17.44 -17.74
C ASP A 246 -19.88 -16.56 -16.71
N TRP A 247 -18.60 -16.28 -16.90
CA TRP A 247 -17.74 -15.55 -15.97
C TRP A 247 -18.29 -14.19 -15.51
N GLU A 248 -19.06 -13.50 -16.36
CA GLU A 248 -19.69 -12.22 -15.98
C GLU A 248 -20.73 -12.38 -14.87
N LEU A 249 -21.32 -13.56 -14.73
CA LEU A 249 -22.36 -13.89 -13.74
C LEU A 249 -21.76 -14.51 -12.47
N ARG A 250 -20.49 -14.90 -12.50
CA ARG A 250 -19.77 -15.56 -11.40
C ARG A 250 -18.78 -14.58 -10.78
N SER A 251 -19.15 -13.97 -9.67
CA SER A 251 -18.31 -12.94 -9.04
C SER A 251 -17.20 -13.49 -8.17
N THR A 252 -17.30 -14.75 -7.75
CA THR A 252 -16.44 -15.40 -6.76
C THR A 252 -15.62 -16.55 -7.32
N GLU A 253 -15.59 -16.73 -8.64
CA GLU A 253 -14.82 -17.79 -9.29
C GLU A 253 -13.57 -17.22 -9.94
N ALA A 254 -12.45 -17.89 -9.76
CA ALA A 254 -11.21 -17.64 -10.49
C ALA A 254 -10.26 -18.81 -10.31
N ASP A 255 -9.61 -19.24 -11.38
CA ASP A 255 -8.58 -20.27 -11.36
C ASP A 255 -7.20 -19.70 -11.63
N ILE A 256 -6.18 -20.45 -11.29
CA ILE A 256 -4.81 -20.13 -11.68
C ILE A 256 -4.49 -20.74 -13.03
N TYR A 257 -3.96 -19.90 -13.89
CA TYR A 257 -3.44 -20.26 -15.21
C TYR A 257 -1.94 -19.95 -15.29
N SER A 258 -1.25 -20.64 -16.17
CA SER A 258 0.07 -20.22 -16.66
C SER A 258 0.02 -19.93 -18.14
N VAL A 259 0.86 -18.98 -18.58
CA VAL A 259 1.07 -18.68 -20.00
C VAL A 259 2.55 -18.82 -20.35
N SER A 260 2.85 -19.56 -21.43
CA SER A 260 4.21 -19.75 -21.93
C SER A 260 4.73 -18.46 -22.55
N LEU A 261 5.94 -18.04 -22.16
CA LEU A 261 6.64 -16.90 -22.76
C LEU A 261 6.94 -17.15 -24.24
N ALA A 262 7.27 -18.37 -24.65
CA ALA A 262 7.70 -18.69 -26.00
C ALA A 262 6.57 -18.56 -27.02
N ASN A 263 5.40 -19.11 -26.74
CA ASN A 263 4.31 -19.27 -27.73
C ASN A 263 2.93 -18.80 -27.27
N GLY A 264 2.79 -18.30 -26.02
CA GLY A 264 1.49 -17.86 -25.48
C GLY A 264 0.52 -19.02 -25.16
N ALA A 265 1.00 -20.26 -25.11
CA ALA A 265 0.15 -21.40 -24.75
C ALA A 265 -0.31 -21.27 -23.29
N LEU A 266 -1.64 -21.42 -23.07
CA LEU A 266 -2.28 -21.35 -21.76
C LEU A 266 -2.44 -22.76 -21.17
N THR A 267 -2.18 -22.88 -19.88
CA THR A 267 -2.43 -24.08 -19.09
C THR A 267 -3.18 -23.71 -17.83
N GLN A 268 -4.32 -24.35 -17.58
CA GLN A 268 -5.03 -24.23 -16.30
C GLN A 268 -4.30 -25.09 -15.27
N ILE A 269 -4.00 -24.49 -14.11
CA ILE A 269 -3.23 -25.12 -13.03
C ILE A 269 -4.16 -25.62 -11.93
N THR A 270 -5.21 -24.84 -11.62
CA THR A 270 -6.18 -25.17 -10.58
C THR A 270 -7.59 -25.19 -11.13
N ASN A 271 -8.52 -25.81 -10.41
CA ASN A 271 -9.95 -25.85 -10.73
C ASN A 271 -10.71 -26.25 -9.46
N LEU A 272 -10.58 -25.47 -8.40
CA LEU A 272 -11.33 -25.67 -7.16
C LEU A 272 -12.65 -24.89 -7.23
N PRO A 273 -13.68 -25.29 -6.48
CA PRO A 273 -14.87 -24.45 -6.33
C PRO A 273 -14.54 -23.17 -5.54
N GLY A 274 -14.59 -22.03 -6.20
CA GLY A 274 -14.31 -20.74 -5.58
C GLY A 274 -13.24 -19.92 -6.32
N ALA A 275 -12.52 -19.10 -5.60
CA ALA A 275 -11.55 -18.22 -6.23
C ALA A 275 -10.12 -18.50 -5.77
N GLU A 276 -9.28 -18.90 -6.71
CA GLU A 276 -7.85 -18.98 -6.54
C GLU A 276 -7.19 -17.72 -7.11
N ARG A 277 -6.45 -17.02 -6.26
CA ARG A 277 -5.87 -15.72 -6.61
C ARG A 277 -4.42 -15.58 -6.15
N SER A 278 -3.76 -14.55 -6.64
CA SER A 278 -2.44 -14.09 -6.17
C SER A 278 -1.35 -15.17 -6.17
N PRO A 279 -1.10 -15.84 -7.29
CA PRO A 279 -0.10 -16.90 -7.37
C PRO A 279 1.30 -16.41 -6.98
N ALA A 280 2.05 -17.22 -6.24
CA ALA A 280 3.44 -16.97 -5.89
C ALA A 280 4.24 -18.27 -5.98
N VAL A 281 5.14 -18.37 -6.95
CA VAL A 281 6.01 -19.53 -7.14
C VAL A 281 7.04 -19.60 -6.01
N SER A 282 7.24 -20.79 -5.44
CA SER A 282 8.24 -21.01 -4.40
C SER A 282 9.67 -20.82 -4.94
N PRO A 283 10.66 -20.45 -4.10
CA PRO A 283 12.03 -20.23 -4.53
C PRO A 283 12.68 -21.43 -5.23
N ASN A 284 12.22 -22.64 -4.95
CA ASN A 284 12.71 -23.88 -5.60
C ASN A 284 11.86 -24.32 -6.82
N GLY A 285 10.82 -23.54 -7.19
CA GLY A 285 9.97 -23.82 -8.35
C GLY A 285 9.03 -25.02 -8.23
N LYS A 286 8.91 -25.64 -7.03
CA LYS A 286 8.11 -26.88 -6.87
C LYS A 286 6.67 -26.61 -6.44
N LEU A 287 6.45 -25.55 -5.68
CA LEU A 287 5.15 -25.20 -5.14
C LEU A 287 4.70 -23.84 -5.67
N LEU A 288 3.40 -23.68 -5.80
CA LEU A 288 2.73 -22.42 -6.05
C LEU A 288 1.87 -22.09 -4.82
N ALA A 289 2.15 -20.98 -4.14
CA ALA A 289 1.24 -20.47 -3.12
C ALA A 289 0.13 -19.66 -3.78
N ILE A 290 -1.09 -19.75 -3.25
CA ILE A 290 -2.28 -19.06 -3.73
C ILE A 290 -3.12 -18.55 -2.56
N SER A 291 -3.88 -17.49 -2.76
CA SER A 291 -5.04 -17.15 -1.95
C SER A 291 -6.23 -17.93 -2.48
N TYR A 292 -6.96 -18.59 -1.60
CA TYR A 292 -8.11 -19.41 -1.92
C TYR A 292 -9.33 -18.99 -1.09
N GLU A 293 -10.38 -18.58 -1.78
CA GLU A 293 -11.70 -18.31 -1.22
C GLU A 293 -12.66 -19.42 -1.67
N GLU A 294 -13.13 -20.23 -0.73
CA GLU A 294 -14.05 -21.33 -1.03
C GLU A 294 -15.42 -20.79 -1.48
N SER A 295 -15.98 -21.35 -2.55
CA SER A 295 -17.33 -21.01 -3.01
C SER A 295 -18.38 -21.50 -2.02
N ARG A 296 -19.03 -20.58 -1.33
CA ARG A 296 -20.13 -20.83 -0.39
C ARG A 296 -21.24 -19.81 -0.62
N PRO A 297 -22.52 -20.16 -0.38
CA PRO A 297 -23.64 -19.23 -0.48
C PRO A 297 -23.70 -18.30 0.76
N LEU A 298 -22.55 -17.71 1.12
CA LEU A 298 -22.38 -16.77 2.21
C LEU A 298 -21.96 -15.40 1.68
N ALA A 299 -22.32 -14.36 2.40
CA ALA A 299 -21.91 -13.00 2.06
C ALA A 299 -20.39 -12.79 2.20
N PHE A 300 -19.75 -13.53 3.08
CA PHE A 300 -18.32 -13.50 3.34
C PHE A 300 -17.76 -14.91 3.54
N THR A 301 -16.67 -15.21 2.84
CA THR A 301 -15.85 -16.41 3.03
C THR A 301 -14.40 -15.95 3.15
N PRO A 302 -13.66 -16.34 4.21
CA PRO A 302 -12.31 -15.86 4.40
C PRO A 302 -11.33 -16.41 3.38
N ASP A 303 -10.42 -15.55 2.91
CA ASP A 303 -9.27 -15.93 2.10
C ASP A 303 -8.33 -16.84 2.89
N ARG A 304 -8.00 -18.00 2.35
CA ARG A 304 -7.03 -18.98 2.90
C ARG A 304 -5.76 -18.99 2.07
N ILE A 305 -4.65 -19.34 2.68
CA ILE A 305 -3.43 -19.66 1.95
C ILE A 305 -3.43 -21.16 1.64
N ALA A 306 -3.27 -21.48 0.37
CA ALA A 306 -3.03 -22.85 -0.07
C ALA A 306 -1.72 -22.93 -0.86
N THR A 307 -1.18 -24.14 -0.95
CA THR A 307 -0.06 -24.46 -1.85
C THR A 307 -0.50 -25.54 -2.84
N VAL A 308 -0.08 -25.38 -4.08
CA VAL A 308 -0.28 -26.32 -5.19
C VAL A 308 1.08 -26.94 -5.53
N ASP A 309 1.19 -28.25 -5.57
CA ASP A 309 2.37 -28.93 -6.10
C ASP A 309 2.33 -28.87 -7.62
N LEU A 310 3.33 -28.22 -8.25
CA LEU A 310 3.34 -27.99 -9.69
C LEU A 310 3.60 -29.25 -10.54
N SER A 311 3.94 -30.38 -9.90
CA SER A 311 4.13 -31.66 -10.58
C SER A 311 2.89 -32.56 -10.55
N SER A 312 2.09 -32.51 -9.48
CA SER A 312 0.89 -33.34 -9.29
C SER A 312 -0.41 -32.57 -9.33
N ASN A 313 -0.36 -31.24 -9.21
CA ASN A 313 -1.50 -30.33 -9.00
C ASN A 313 -2.24 -30.57 -7.66
N ASP A 314 -1.62 -31.27 -6.71
CA ASP A 314 -2.19 -31.45 -5.37
C ASP A 314 -2.28 -30.14 -4.62
N VAL A 315 -3.45 -29.82 -4.07
CA VAL A 315 -3.70 -28.59 -3.30
C VAL A 315 -3.72 -28.90 -1.80
N ARG A 316 -3.03 -28.05 -1.02
CA ARG A 316 -2.98 -28.15 0.43
C ARG A 316 -3.24 -26.80 1.08
N ILE A 317 -4.33 -26.66 1.82
CA ILE A 317 -4.65 -25.46 2.60
C ILE A 317 -3.75 -25.38 3.85
N LEU A 318 -3.09 -24.24 4.06
CA LEU A 318 -2.16 -24.02 5.18
C LEU A 318 -2.80 -23.27 6.35
N THR A 319 -3.75 -22.37 6.09
CA THR A 319 -4.35 -21.47 7.11
C THR A 319 -5.80 -21.82 7.44
N GLU A 320 -6.17 -23.07 7.39
CA GLU A 320 -7.53 -23.55 7.69
C GLU A 320 -7.99 -23.17 9.11
N ALA A 321 -7.06 -23.18 10.08
CA ALA A 321 -7.34 -22.84 11.48
C ALA A 321 -7.26 -21.33 11.78
N VAL A 322 -6.94 -20.48 10.79
CA VAL A 322 -6.89 -19.03 10.96
C VAL A 322 -8.28 -18.45 10.79
N ASP A 323 -8.77 -17.72 11.78
CA ASP A 323 -10.08 -17.09 11.75
C ASP A 323 -9.99 -15.68 11.16
N GLY A 324 -10.08 -15.57 9.84
CA GLY A 324 -10.01 -14.32 9.08
C GLY A 324 -9.22 -14.47 7.77
N ASP A 325 -9.03 -13.36 7.07
CA ASP A 325 -8.38 -13.31 5.77
C ASP A 325 -6.85 -13.38 5.87
N ALA A 326 -6.26 -14.24 5.06
CA ALA A 326 -4.81 -14.31 4.87
C ALA A 326 -4.44 -13.72 3.49
N ARG A 327 -3.86 -12.52 3.48
CA ARG A 327 -3.62 -11.72 2.27
C ARG A 327 -2.14 -11.37 2.07
N ASN A 328 -1.76 -10.85 0.90
CA ASN A 328 -0.40 -10.41 0.58
C ASN A 328 0.67 -11.49 0.80
N ILE A 329 0.51 -12.64 0.18
CA ILE A 329 1.32 -13.84 0.36
C ILE A 329 2.72 -13.65 -0.22
N LEU A 330 3.78 -13.91 0.57
CA LEU A 330 5.18 -13.86 0.15
C LEU A 330 5.93 -15.09 0.69
N TRP A 331 6.69 -15.76 -0.16
CA TRP A 331 7.57 -16.84 0.29
C TRP A 331 8.71 -16.31 1.16
N ARG A 332 8.99 -17.05 2.22
CA ARG A 332 10.29 -16.94 2.90
C ARG A 332 11.38 -17.50 1.97
N ALA A 333 12.55 -16.87 1.95
CA ALA A 333 13.62 -17.18 1.00
C ALA A 333 14.07 -18.65 0.97
N ASP A 334 13.90 -19.39 2.08
CA ASP A 334 14.21 -20.82 2.16
C ASP A 334 13.10 -21.75 1.62
N GLY A 335 11.97 -21.19 1.18
CA GLY A 335 10.82 -21.93 0.64
C GLY A 335 10.08 -22.81 1.67
N LYS A 336 10.31 -22.65 3.00
CA LYS A 336 9.71 -23.48 4.04
C LYS A 336 8.51 -22.84 4.74
N ALA A 337 8.27 -21.57 4.49
CA ALA A 337 7.18 -20.80 5.08
C ALA A 337 6.74 -19.64 4.16
N LEU A 338 5.60 -19.08 4.47
CA LEU A 338 5.00 -17.94 3.80
C LEU A 338 4.72 -16.84 4.81
N TYR A 339 5.02 -15.59 4.46
CA TYR A 339 4.53 -14.41 5.17
C TYR A 339 3.21 -13.97 4.59
N PHE A 340 2.32 -13.44 5.43
CA PHE A 340 1.03 -12.93 5.01
C PHE A 340 0.54 -11.82 5.95
N ALA A 341 -0.32 -10.94 5.42
CA ALA A 341 -1.05 -9.96 6.21
C ALA A 341 -2.31 -10.60 6.78
N PHE A 342 -2.61 -10.30 8.04
CA PHE A 342 -3.75 -10.83 8.78
C PHE A 342 -4.39 -9.74 9.63
N ASP A 343 -5.71 -9.61 9.54
CA ASP A 343 -6.50 -8.62 10.29
C ASP A 343 -7.15 -9.27 11.51
N GLU A 344 -6.94 -8.66 12.67
CA GLU A 344 -7.52 -9.11 13.93
C GLU A 344 -7.80 -7.91 14.84
N ARG A 345 -9.05 -7.77 15.28
CA ARG A 345 -9.48 -6.74 16.26
C ARG A 345 -9.05 -5.30 15.87
N GLY A 346 -9.29 -4.90 14.62
CA GLY A 346 -8.96 -3.58 14.12
C GLY A 346 -7.48 -3.32 13.84
N GLU A 347 -6.63 -4.31 14.05
CA GLU A 347 -5.19 -4.25 13.80
C GLU A 347 -4.78 -5.18 12.67
N ARG A 348 -3.80 -4.77 11.87
CA ARG A 348 -3.21 -5.62 10.84
C ARG A 348 -1.80 -6.06 11.24
N TYR A 349 -1.56 -7.34 11.07
CA TYR A 349 -0.31 -8.01 11.43
C TYR A 349 0.39 -8.59 10.22
N ILE A 350 1.71 -8.79 10.33
CA ILE A 350 2.45 -9.71 9.46
C ILE A 350 2.62 -11.01 10.23
N ASN A 351 2.06 -12.09 9.69
CA ASN A 351 2.20 -13.43 10.23
C ASN A 351 3.04 -14.30 9.29
N GLU A 352 3.60 -15.39 9.83
CA GLU A 352 4.28 -16.44 9.09
C GLU A 352 3.51 -17.73 9.25
N VAL A 353 3.28 -18.47 8.16
CA VAL A 353 2.77 -19.85 8.20
C VAL A 353 3.79 -20.81 7.60
N SER A 354 4.18 -21.83 8.34
CA SER A 354 5.06 -22.89 7.85
C SER A 354 4.30 -23.89 6.96
N LEU A 355 5.02 -24.65 6.14
CA LEU A 355 4.44 -25.76 5.39
C LEU A 355 3.82 -26.86 6.31
N ASN A 356 4.13 -26.85 7.61
CA ASN A 356 3.51 -27.72 8.62
C ASN A 356 2.31 -27.05 9.33
N LYS A 357 1.77 -25.97 8.78
CA LYS A 357 0.59 -25.22 9.27
C LYS A 357 0.81 -24.50 10.62
N ALA A 358 2.06 -24.37 11.13
CA ALA A 358 2.33 -23.56 12.31
C ALA A 358 2.33 -22.08 11.93
N VAL A 359 1.52 -21.28 12.65
CA VAL A 359 1.37 -19.83 12.44
C VAL A 359 2.06 -19.07 13.57
N ASN A 360 2.85 -18.06 13.23
CA ASN A 360 3.54 -17.20 14.19
C ASN A 360 3.38 -15.73 13.78
N ARG A 361 3.21 -14.84 14.76
CA ARG A 361 3.22 -13.39 14.55
C ARG A 361 4.66 -12.88 14.37
N VAL A 362 4.86 -12.07 13.33
CA VAL A 362 6.16 -11.50 12.96
C VAL A 362 6.23 -10.02 13.31
N ALA A 363 5.19 -9.25 12.98
CA ALA A 363 5.10 -7.83 13.28
C ALA A 363 3.66 -7.37 13.45
N ALA A 364 3.48 -6.24 14.15
CA ALA A 364 2.20 -5.56 14.35
C ALA A 364 2.26 -4.12 13.81
N GLY A 365 1.08 -3.51 13.61
CA GLY A 365 0.95 -2.14 13.17
C GLY A 365 1.21 -1.94 11.67
N LEU A 366 1.01 -2.97 10.86
CA LEU A 366 0.96 -2.83 9.40
C LEU A 366 -0.25 -1.98 9.03
N GLY A 367 -0.03 -0.78 8.48
CA GLY A 367 -1.15 0.14 8.23
C GLY A 367 -0.73 1.52 7.76
N GLY A 368 -1.63 2.50 7.95
CA GLY A 368 -1.37 3.93 7.78
C GLY A 368 -1.34 4.44 6.34
N THR A 369 -1.73 3.64 5.36
CA THR A 369 -1.78 4.07 3.95
C THR A 369 -3.15 4.60 3.51
N SER A 370 -4.18 4.46 4.35
CA SER A 370 -5.50 5.07 4.20
C SER A 370 -5.57 6.32 5.07
N VAL A 371 -5.19 7.49 4.53
CA VAL A 371 -5.03 8.73 5.33
C VAL A 371 -6.36 9.45 5.57
N GLY A 372 -7.32 9.33 4.65
CA GLY A 372 -8.63 9.98 4.78
C GLY A 372 -9.50 9.36 5.87
N ARG A 373 -9.57 8.02 5.90
CA ARG A 373 -10.37 7.23 6.84
C ARG A 373 -9.56 6.09 7.43
N PRO A 374 -9.89 5.63 8.68
CA PRO A 374 -9.04 4.70 9.43
C PRO A 374 -9.20 3.24 8.98
N TYR A 375 -9.29 2.98 7.67
CA TYR A 375 -9.37 1.62 7.13
C TYR A 375 -8.08 0.83 7.38
N LEU A 376 -8.23 -0.45 7.65
CA LEU A 376 -7.16 -1.42 7.61
C LEU A 376 -6.47 -1.38 6.23
N SER A 377 -5.17 -1.16 6.21
CA SER A 377 -4.41 -0.87 4.99
C SER A 377 -2.97 -1.32 5.14
N GLY A 378 -2.10 -0.95 4.19
CA GLY A 378 -0.68 -1.20 4.26
C GLY A 378 -0.20 -2.37 3.42
N GLY A 379 1.12 -2.46 3.28
CA GLY A 379 1.81 -3.50 2.51
C GLY A 379 3.19 -3.78 3.07
N PHE A 380 3.73 -4.94 2.71
CA PHE A 380 5.06 -5.36 3.10
C PHE A 380 5.77 -6.10 1.96
N HIS A 381 7.08 -6.15 2.02
CA HIS A 381 7.94 -6.91 1.11
C HIS A 381 9.10 -7.54 1.87
N THR A 382 9.64 -8.65 1.35
CA THR A 382 10.78 -9.34 1.95
C THR A 382 11.81 -9.71 0.91
N ALA A 383 13.08 -9.42 1.20
CA ALA A 383 14.25 -9.88 0.48
C ALA A 383 15.48 -9.79 1.38
N GLY A 384 16.56 -10.53 1.08
CA GLY A 384 17.82 -10.46 1.80
C GLY A 384 17.72 -10.67 3.33
N GLY A 385 16.67 -11.38 3.79
CA GLY A 385 16.44 -11.63 5.22
C GLY A 385 15.85 -10.45 6.00
N VAL A 386 15.36 -9.42 5.29
CA VAL A 386 14.70 -8.23 5.83
C VAL A 386 13.23 -8.24 5.39
N ILE A 387 12.33 -7.84 6.27
CA ILE A 387 10.95 -7.50 5.92
C ILE A 387 10.80 -5.99 6.09
N ALA A 388 10.43 -5.28 5.03
CA ALA A 388 10.03 -3.87 5.11
C ALA A 388 8.51 -3.77 5.01
N PHE A 389 7.91 -2.88 5.80
CA PHE A 389 6.46 -2.70 5.81
C PHE A 389 6.09 -1.25 6.13
N THR A 390 4.88 -0.87 5.74
CA THR A 390 4.28 0.41 6.11
C THR A 390 3.74 0.30 7.53
N LYS A 391 4.18 1.17 8.42
CA LYS A 391 3.75 1.20 9.82
C LYS A 391 3.08 2.52 10.13
N GLY A 392 1.77 2.47 10.40
CA GLY A 392 0.99 3.59 10.90
C GLY A 392 0.55 3.38 12.34
N GLY A 393 -0.14 4.36 12.88
CA GLY A 393 -0.77 4.36 14.20
C GLY A 393 -1.98 5.28 14.23
N PRO A 394 -2.60 5.49 15.40
CA PRO A 394 -3.73 6.39 15.52
C PRO A 394 -3.35 7.87 15.38
N ASP A 395 -2.09 8.20 15.62
CA ASP A 395 -1.54 9.55 15.69
C ASP A 395 -0.74 9.95 14.43
N ARG A 396 -0.44 9.02 13.53
CA ARG A 396 0.32 9.32 12.31
C ARG A 396 0.06 8.36 11.15
N PRO A 397 0.15 8.87 9.89
CA PRO A 397 0.17 8.04 8.68
C PRO A 397 1.38 7.11 8.63
N ALA A 398 1.46 6.32 7.54
CA ALA A 398 2.49 5.30 7.39
C ALA A 398 3.91 5.86 7.22
N ASP A 399 4.80 5.38 8.05
CA ASP A 399 6.25 5.37 7.87
C ASP A 399 6.72 4.00 7.34
N ILE A 400 8.00 3.89 6.94
CA ILE A 400 8.63 2.61 6.66
C ILE A 400 9.21 2.04 7.96
N ALA A 401 8.85 0.79 8.24
CA ALA A 401 9.47 -0.01 9.27
C ALA A 401 10.13 -1.26 8.66
N VAL A 402 11.15 -1.78 9.35
CA VAL A 402 11.82 -3.02 8.98
C VAL A 402 11.84 -4.00 10.13
N VAL A 403 11.73 -5.30 9.82
CA VAL A 403 12.02 -6.38 10.77
C VAL A 403 13.36 -7.01 10.39
N GLN A 404 14.31 -6.89 11.28
CA GLN A 404 15.57 -7.60 11.25
C GLN A 404 15.76 -8.32 12.59
N ARG A 405 16.18 -9.58 12.59
CA ARG A 405 16.42 -10.35 13.82
C ARG A 405 15.24 -10.32 14.81
N ARG A 406 13.99 -10.35 14.31
CA ARG A 406 12.73 -10.38 15.06
C ARG A 406 12.34 -9.09 15.81
N SER A 407 13.03 -7.99 15.61
CA SER A 407 12.66 -6.70 16.22
C SER A 407 12.22 -5.70 15.14
N PRO A 408 10.97 -5.23 15.15
CA PRO A 408 10.53 -4.18 14.25
C PRO A 408 11.13 -2.84 14.64
N ARG A 409 11.55 -2.03 13.67
CA ARG A 409 12.07 -0.68 13.84
C ARG A 409 11.58 0.23 12.73
N VAL A 410 11.05 1.39 13.07
CA VAL A 410 10.71 2.47 12.13
C VAL A 410 12.02 3.11 11.65
N ILE A 411 12.13 3.36 10.35
CA ILE A 411 13.34 3.87 9.70
C ILE A 411 13.12 5.17 8.92
N THR A 412 11.90 5.70 8.91
CA THR A 412 11.57 7.03 8.38
C THR A 412 10.75 7.82 9.39
N ALA A 413 10.61 9.11 9.18
CA ALA A 413 9.86 10.03 10.03
C ALA A 413 9.23 11.10 9.13
N LEU A 414 8.17 10.71 8.39
CA LEU A 414 7.66 11.52 7.27
C LEU A 414 6.85 12.72 7.71
N ASN A 415 6.29 12.72 8.91
CA ASN A 415 5.38 13.75 9.38
C ASN A 415 5.84 14.42 10.71
N ASP A 416 7.08 14.21 11.16
CA ASP A 416 7.56 14.82 12.41
C ASP A 416 7.61 16.34 12.29
N ASP A 417 7.87 16.88 11.10
CA ASP A 417 7.88 18.32 10.79
C ASP A 417 6.50 18.97 10.83
N LEU A 418 5.41 18.21 10.77
CA LEU A 418 4.04 18.67 10.90
C LEU A 418 3.42 18.25 12.24
N LEU A 419 3.34 16.94 12.48
CA LEU A 419 2.52 16.38 13.56
C LEU A 419 3.12 16.61 14.97
N ASP A 420 4.44 16.78 15.09
CA ASP A 420 5.05 17.16 16.37
C ASP A 420 4.70 18.60 16.81
N TYR A 421 4.15 19.40 15.89
CA TYR A 421 3.71 20.77 16.12
C TYR A 421 2.19 20.94 16.08
N ARG A 422 1.43 19.85 16.15
CA ARG A 422 -0.04 19.84 16.16
C ARG A 422 -0.57 19.04 17.35
N SER A 423 -1.64 19.55 17.96
CA SER A 423 -2.41 18.80 18.94
C SER A 423 -3.46 17.97 18.21
N LEU A 424 -3.36 16.66 18.36
CA LEU A 424 -4.31 15.69 17.81
C LEU A 424 -5.31 15.23 18.86
N GLY A 425 -6.49 14.78 18.41
CA GLY A 425 -7.44 14.05 19.23
C GLY A 425 -6.89 12.67 19.61
N GLU A 426 -7.17 12.24 20.85
CA GLU A 426 -6.76 10.91 21.34
C GLU A 426 -7.76 9.84 20.92
N VAL A 427 -7.28 8.73 20.38
CA VAL A 427 -8.08 7.58 19.95
C VAL A 427 -8.19 6.58 21.08
N HIS A 428 -9.43 6.21 21.42
CA HIS A 428 -9.77 5.26 22.49
C HIS A 428 -10.56 4.09 21.91
N GLU A 429 -10.23 2.88 22.35
CA GLU A 429 -11.03 1.67 22.05
C GLU A 429 -12.22 1.56 23.00
N ILE A 430 -13.35 1.11 22.49
CA ILE A 430 -14.53 0.76 23.26
C ILE A 430 -15.09 -0.58 22.80
N VAL A 431 -15.50 -1.40 23.76
CA VAL A 431 -16.18 -2.66 23.50
C VAL A 431 -17.54 -2.61 24.21
N TYR A 432 -18.60 -2.92 23.47
CA TYR A 432 -19.96 -2.91 23.98
C TYR A 432 -20.80 -4.03 23.37
N ASN A 433 -21.93 -4.33 23.98
CA ASN A 433 -22.79 -5.40 23.49
C ASN A 433 -23.92 -4.84 22.62
N SER A 434 -24.16 -5.48 21.49
CA SER A 434 -25.32 -5.23 20.63
C SER A 434 -26.62 -5.37 21.44
N SER A 435 -27.48 -4.38 21.34
CA SER A 435 -28.80 -4.44 21.98
C SER A 435 -29.76 -5.43 21.34
N PHE A 436 -29.45 -5.89 20.12
CA PHE A 436 -30.27 -6.81 19.35
C PHE A 436 -30.04 -8.27 19.72
N ASP A 437 -28.78 -8.71 19.77
CA ASP A 437 -28.39 -10.12 19.94
C ASP A 437 -27.36 -10.37 21.04
N GLY A 438 -26.88 -9.31 21.71
CA GLY A 438 -25.90 -9.40 22.78
C GLY A 438 -24.47 -9.67 22.32
N GLN A 439 -24.21 -9.69 21.01
CA GLN A 439 -22.85 -9.88 20.47
C GLN A 439 -21.95 -8.70 20.85
N GLU A 440 -20.68 -8.99 21.12
CA GLU A 440 -19.66 -7.98 21.39
C GLU A 440 -19.35 -7.20 20.12
N ILE A 441 -19.42 -5.88 20.19
CA ILE A 441 -19.05 -4.94 19.13
C ILE A 441 -17.82 -4.18 19.61
N GLN A 442 -16.80 -4.12 18.76
CA GLN A 442 -15.60 -3.32 18.96
C GLN A 442 -15.71 -2.03 18.14
N GLY A 443 -15.40 -0.91 18.74
CA GLY A 443 -15.37 0.39 18.09
C GLY A 443 -14.33 1.30 18.70
N TRP A 444 -14.20 2.48 18.17
CA TRP A 444 -13.25 3.50 18.63
C TRP A 444 -13.93 4.86 18.71
N TYR A 445 -13.39 5.74 19.54
CA TYR A 445 -13.78 7.14 19.52
C TYR A 445 -12.57 8.04 19.68
N ILE A 446 -12.64 9.21 19.04
CA ILE A 446 -11.61 10.26 19.13
C ILE A 446 -12.18 11.39 19.99
N THR A 447 -11.42 11.81 20.99
CA THR A 447 -11.74 12.98 21.81
C THR A 447 -11.12 14.25 21.20
N PRO A 448 -11.72 15.44 21.39
CA PRO A 448 -11.03 16.70 21.05
C PRO A 448 -9.65 16.81 21.70
N PRO A 449 -8.68 17.54 21.11
CA PRO A 449 -7.33 17.71 21.68
C PRO A 449 -7.32 18.24 23.11
N ASP A 450 -8.24 19.14 23.46
CA ASP A 450 -8.39 19.73 24.80
C ASP A 450 -9.56 19.11 25.57
N PHE A 451 -9.72 17.80 25.51
CA PHE A 451 -10.84 17.09 26.09
C PHE A 451 -10.90 17.23 27.61
N ASP A 452 -12.07 17.69 28.12
CA ASP A 452 -12.38 17.81 29.53
C ASP A 452 -13.54 16.85 29.87
N PRO A 453 -13.32 15.78 30.61
CA PRO A 453 -14.36 14.78 30.93
C PRO A 453 -15.53 15.34 31.77
N SER A 454 -15.40 16.54 32.32
CA SER A 454 -16.49 17.20 33.03
C SER A 454 -17.49 17.93 32.12
N LYS A 455 -17.16 18.08 30.83
CA LYS A 455 -17.99 18.76 29.83
C LYS A 455 -18.77 17.77 28.98
N LYS A 456 -19.80 18.28 28.32
CA LYS A 456 -20.53 17.54 27.28
C LYS A 456 -20.08 18.03 25.91
N TYR A 457 -19.90 17.09 25.01
CA TYR A 457 -19.48 17.35 23.64
C TYR A 457 -20.53 16.85 22.65
N PRO A 458 -20.71 17.49 21.48
CA PRO A 458 -21.49 16.90 20.41
C PRO A 458 -20.76 15.66 19.85
N LEU A 459 -21.56 14.66 19.45
CA LEU A 459 -21.06 13.39 18.92
C LEU A 459 -21.31 13.29 17.42
N ILE A 460 -20.32 12.83 16.68
CA ILE A 460 -20.45 12.36 15.29
C ILE A 460 -20.30 10.84 15.32
N LEU A 461 -21.22 10.14 14.67
CA LEU A 461 -21.11 8.71 14.38
C LEU A 461 -20.66 8.56 12.93
N GLU A 462 -19.51 7.96 12.70
CA GLU A 462 -18.98 7.61 11.39
C GLU A 462 -19.14 6.11 11.17
N ILE A 463 -19.74 5.74 10.05
CA ILE A 463 -20.03 4.34 9.71
C ILE A 463 -19.29 4.02 8.42
N HIS A 464 -18.45 2.97 8.42
CA HIS A 464 -17.70 2.58 7.24
C HIS A 464 -18.60 2.02 6.13
N GLY A 465 -18.13 2.16 4.89
CA GLY A 465 -18.75 1.54 3.73
C GLY A 465 -18.34 0.07 3.54
N GLY A 466 -18.89 -0.55 2.50
CA GLY A 466 -18.45 -1.89 2.17
C GLY A 466 -19.55 -2.83 1.70
N PRO A 467 -20.08 -3.77 2.47
CA PRO A 467 -20.03 -3.96 3.93
C PRO A 467 -18.76 -4.66 4.45
N HIS A 468 -17.96 -5.29 3.60
CA HIS A 468 -16.84 -6.15 3.99
C HIS A 468 -15.53 -5.38 4.17
N LEU A 469 -15.58 -4.22 4.84
CA LEU A 469 -14.42 -3.44 5.24
C LEU A 469 -14.37 -3.36 6.76
N ALA A 470 -13.24 -2.90 7.30
CA ALA A 470 -13.09 -2.70 8.74
C ALA A 470 -12.29 -1.43 9.01
N TYR A 471 -12.71 -0.71 10.03
CA TYR A 471 -11.93 0.34 10.66
C TYR A 471 -11.01 -0.23 11.75
N GLY A 472 -10.10 0.59 12.22
CA GLY A 472 -9.18 0.28 13.30
C GLY A 472 -8.59 1.55 13.91
N PRO A 473 -7.68 1.43 14.90
CA PRO A 473 -7.03 2.57 15.54
C PRO A 473 -5.92 3.13 14.64
N HIS A 474 -6.31 3.59 13.45
CA HIS A 474 -5.41 4.17 12.43
C HIS A 474 -5.65 5.66 12.28
N PHE A 475 -4.62 6.40 11.85
CA PHE A 475 -4.73 7.82 11.57
C PHE A 475 -5.79 8.10 10.51
N SER A 476 -6.62 9.09 10.77
CA SER A 476 -7.62 9.60 9.83
C SER A 476 -7.62 11.13 9.87
N ALA A 477 -7.21 11.76 8.79
CA ALA A 477 -7.24 13.22 8.68
C ALA A 477 -8.66 13.77 8.84
N GLU A 478 -9.67 13.12 8.24
CA GLU A 478 -11.08 13.53 8.33
C GLU A 478 -11.58 13.50 9.78
N LEU A 479 -11.34 12.41 10.50
CA LEU A 479 -11.81 12.27 11.87
C LEU A 479 -11.04 13.17 12.85
N GLN A 480 -9.73 13.37 12.61
CA GLN A 480 -8.92 14.31 13.40
C GLN A 480 -9.37 15.76 13.22
N LEU A 481 -9.77 16.18 12.01
CA LEU A 481 -10.34 17.51 11.76
C LEU A 481 -11.68 17.70 12.47
N MET A 482 -12.53 16.66 12.52
CA MET A 482 -13.78 16.70 13.28
C MET A 482 -13.51 16.82 14.78
N ALA A 483 -12.54 16.08 15.31
CA ALA A 483 -12.12 16.18 16.72
C ALA A 483 -11.51 17.56 17.02
N ALA A 484 -10.69 18.12 16.14
CA ALA A 484 -10.14 19.47 16.26
C ALA A 484 -11.23 20.56 16.27
N ALA A 485 -12.37 20.30 15.61
CA ALA A 485 -13.55 21.17 15.64
C ALA A 485 -14.40 21.03 16.91
N GLY A 486 -14.00 20.19 17.88
CA GLY A 486 -14.65 20.04 19.18
C GLY A 486 -15.70 18.93 19.27
N TYR A 487 -15.73 17.99 18.32
CA TYR A 487 -16.61 16.83 18.36
C TYR A 487 -15.91 15.61 18.99
N ILE A 488 -16.67 14.78 19.69
CA ILE A 488 -16.29 13.38 19.87
C ILE A 488 -16.70 12.65 18.59
N VAL A 489 -15.79 11.88 18.00
CA VAL A 489 -16.07 11.12 16.78
C VAL A 489 -16.02 9.63 17.13
N PHE A 490 -17.14 8.97 17.06
CA PHE A 490 -17.27 7.52 17.28
C PHE A 490 -17.33 6.80 15.93
N TYR A 491 -16.63 5.66 15.83
CA TYR A 491 -16.61 4.82 14.62
C TYR A 491 -16.39 3.35 14.98
N ASP A 492 -16.93 2.42 14.18
CA ASP A 492 -16.89 0.97 14.36
C ASP A 492 -16.73 0.22 13.03
#